data_892734f388edf9a3f869627a4bfd11e1
#
_entry.id   892734f388edf9a3f869627a4bfd11e1
#
_cell.length_a   1.000
_cell.length_b   1.000
_cell.length_c   1.000
_cell.angle_alpha   90.00
_cell.angle_beta   90.00
_cell.angle_gamma   90.00
#
_symmetry.space_group_name_H-M   'P 1'
#
loop_
_entity.id
_entity.type
_entity.pdbx_description
1 polymer ?
#
loop_
_entity_poly.entity_id
_entity_poly.type
_entity_poly.pdbx_seq_one_letter_code
_entity_poly.pdbx_strand_id
1 'polypeptide(L)'
;MSDTNKQINERKIAQDMLERYSGSTIEEFCPYLLLTNFTHYTHVFAETYQVPISKGSMFSASHAPQINVSILDFKLGSPGAALTMDLCSFLPNAKAAVMLGMCGGLRSHYQVGDYFVPIASIRGEGTSDIYFPPEVPALANFIVQKTISEVLEERKASYHIGITQTTNIRFWEFNTEFRKKLYENKAQTIEMECATLFSAGYRRNLPIGALLIISDLPLRKEGIKTKKSGKFVLDTFTHDHIDVGVKVVSKLDFVLKNRVKSKGFPHMEPGESDDIMPPGSGISDNDY
;
A
#
# COMPACT_ATOMS: atom_id res chain seq x y z
N MET A 1 -9.67 17.18 29.24
CA MET A 1 -10.55 16.83 28.12
C MET A 1 -10.76 15.33 28.17
N SER A 2 -11.98 14.83 28.09
CA SER A 2 -12.21 13.38 28.05
C SER A 2 -11.61 12.80 26.76
N ASP A 3 -11.17 11.54 26.80
CA ASP A 3 -10.57 10.85 25.64
C ASP A 3 -11.48 10.90 24.41
N THR A 4 -12.78 10.82 24.62
CA THR A 4 -13.80 10.94 23.55
C THR A 4 -13.75 12.29 22.83
N ASN A 5 -13.59 13.40 23.56
CA ASN A 5 -13.49 14.73 22.94
C ASN A 5 -12.19 14.90 22.16
N LYS A 6 -11.12 14.27 22.60
CA LYS A 6 -9.82 14.26 21.89
C LYS A 6 -9.91 13.49 20.58
N GLN A 7 -10.51 12.30 20.58
CA GLN A 7 -10.72 11.48 19.38
C GLN A 7 -11.64 12.13 18.36
N ILE A 8 -12.72 12.78 18.78
CA ILE A 8 -13.63 13.51 17.88
C ILE A 8 -12.90 14.67 17.20
N ASN A 9 -12.04 15.39 17.93
CA ASN A 9 -11.27 16.48 17.37
C ASN A 9 -10.20 15.98 16.37
N GLU A 10 -9.50 14.90 16.66
CA GLU A 10 -8.51 14.28 15.76
C GLU A 10 -9.16 13.85 14.43
N ARG A 11 -10.28 13.13 14.48
CA ARG A 11 -11.02 12.73 13.28
C ARG A 11 -11.42 13.93 12.42
N LYS A 12 -11.99 14.97 13.02
CA LYS A 12 -12.43 16.17 12.31
C LYS A 12 -11.25 16.89 11.62
N ILE A 13 -10.13 16.98 12.31
CA ILE A 13 -8.90 17.59 11.75
C ILE A 13 -8.37 16.74 10.60
N ALA A 14 -8.31 15.42 10.75
CA ALA A 14 -7.83 14.52 9.72
C ALA A 14 -8.72 14.57 8.45
N GLN A 15 -10.04 14.64 8.62
CA GLN A 15 -10.98 14.78 7.52
C GLN A 15 -10.81 16.12 6.80
N ASP A 16 -10.74 17.25 7.52
CA ASP A 16 -10.45 18.57 6.94
C ASP A 16 -9.13 18.58 6.15
N MET A 17 -8.08 17.95 6.71
CA MET A 17 -6.80 17.80 6.01
C MET A 17 -6.94 16.98 4.73
N LEU A 18 -7.67 15.85 4.76
CA LEU A 18 -7.86 15.01 3.59
C LEU A 18 -8.60 15.76 2.48
N GLU A 19 -9.68 16.47 2.81
CA GLU A 19 -10.42 17.28 1.84
C GLU A 19 -9.54 18.35 1.19
N ARG A 20 -8.82 19.12 1.98
CA ARG A 20 -7.94 20.16 1.49
C ARG A 20 -6.79 19.62 0.65
N TYR A 21 -6.25 18.43 1.02
CA TYR A 21 -5.11 17.84 0.32
C TYR A 21 -5.51 17.09 -0.95
N SER A 22 -6.68 16.47 -0.98
CA SER A 22 -7.18 15.73 -2.15
C SER A 22 -8.04 16.57 -3.10
N GLY A 23 -8.64 17.66 -2.59
CA GLY A 23 -9.64 18.45 -3.32
C GLY A 23 -10.98 17.72 -3.46
N SER A 24 -11.25 16.72 -2.61
CA SER A 24 -12.48 15.93 -2.60
C SER A 24 -13.12 16.02 -1.23
N THR A 25 -14.44 15.97 -1.15
CA THR A 25 -15.13 15.84 0.14
C THR A 25 -15.04 14.41 0.68
N ILE A 26 -15.24 14.24 1.99
CA ILE A 26 -15.16 12.92 2.64
C ILE A 26 -16.21 11.94 2.06
N GLU A 27 -17.36 12.44 1.69
CA GLU A 27 -18.50 11.68 1.16
C GLU A 27 -18.24 11.13 -0.25
N GLU A 28 -17.32 11.74 -1.03
CA GLU A 28 -16.94 11.25 -2.36
C GLU A 28 -16.09 9.99 -2.29
N PHE A 29 -15.40 9.76 -1.16
CA PHE A 29 -14.53 8.60 -1.03
C PHE A 29 -15.31 7.29 -0.93
N CYS A 30 -14.97 6.37 -1.82
CA CYS A 30 -15.52 5.02 -1.85
C CYS A 30 -14.87 4.12 -0.79
N PRO A 31 -15.53 2.98 -0.45
CA PRO A 31 -15.03 2.06 0.58
C PRO A 31 -13.69 1.40 0.26
N TYR A 32 -13.35 1.24 -1.00
CA TYR A 32 -12.11 0.62 -1.44
C TYR A 32 -11.20 1.65 -2.09
N LEU A 33 -9.94 1.66 -1.67
CA LEU A 33 -8.96 2.63 -2.10
C LEU A 33 -7.87 1.96 -2.96
N LEU A 34 -7.66 2.47 -4.16
CA LEU A 34 -6.46 2.23 -4.93
C LEU A 34 -5.50 3.38 -4.66
N LEU A 35 -4.34 3.07 -4.10
CA LEU A 35 -3.31 4.05 -3.80
C LEU A 35 -2.21 3.97 -4.84
N THR A 36 -1.74 5.09 -5.34
CA THR A 36 -0.65 5.13 -6.31
C THR A 36 0.25 6.33 -6.09
N ASN A 37 1.47 6.25 -6.57
CA ASN A 37 2.42 7.35 -6.60
C ASN A 37 2.63 7.90 -8.03
N PHE A 38 1.74 7.54 -8.97
CA PHE A 38 1.81 7.94 -10.37
C PHE A 38 0.54 8.68 -10.82
N THR A 39 0.67 9.96 -11.15
CA THR A 39 -0.44 10.77 -11.66
C THR A 39 -1.09 10.16 -12.92
N HIS A 40 -0.32 9.46 -13.74
CA HIS A 40 -0.83 8.77 -14.93
C HIS A 40 -1.94 7.76 -14.59
N TYR A 41 -1.82 7.04 -13.47
CA TYR A 41 -2.84 6.08 -13.01
C TYR A 41 -4.17 6.75 -12.71
N THR A 42 -4.15 7.92 -12.06
CA THR A 42 -5.37 8.67 -11.78
C THR A 42 -6.07 9.12 -13.07
N HIS A 43 -5.29 9.53 -14.09
CA HIS A 43 -5.83 9.90 -15.39
C HIS A 43 -6.46 8.70 -16.12
N VAL A 44 -5.74 7.59 -16.21
CA VAL A 44 -6.26 6.36 -16.85
C VAL A 44 -7.51 5.84 -16.14
N PHE A 45 -7.54 5.87 -14.81
CA PHE A 45 -8.72 5.49 -14.03
C PHE A 45 -9.92 6.40 -14.34
N ALA A 46 -9.69 7.72 -14.32
CA ALA A 46 -10.74 8.70 -14.59
C ALA A 46 -11.32 8.56 -16.01
N GLU A 47 -10.50 8.35 -17.01
CA GLU A 47 -10.93 8.08 -18.39
C GLU A 47 -11.70 6.77 -18.49
N THR A 48 -11.19 5.69 -17.88
CA THR A 48 -11.82 4.35 -17.95
C THR A 48 -13.22 4.35 -17.35
N TYR A 49 -13.41 5.02 -16.22
CA TYR A 49 -14.69 5.04 -15.50
C TYR A 49 -15.53 6.29 -15.76
N GLN A 50 -15.06 7.20 -16.61
CA GLN A 50 -15.73 8.46 -17.00
C GLN A 50 -16.10 9.31 -15.77
N VAL A 51 -15.13 9.50 -14.88
CA VAL A 51 -15.28 10.26 -13.63
C VAL A 51 -14.26 11.42 -13.58
N PRO A 52 -14.57 12.50 -12.84
CA PRO A 52 -13.67 13.63 -12.74
C PRO A 52 -12.41 13.31 -11.92
N ILE A 53 -11.38 14.12 -12.10
CA ILE A 53 -10.20 14.17 -11.25
C ILE A 53 -10.28 15.39 -10.36
N SER A 54 -10.30 15.16 -9.05
CA SER A 54 -10.12 16.19 -8.04
C SER A 54 -8.64 16.44 -7.80
N LYS A 55 -8.25 17.71 -7.63
CA LYS A 55 -6.87 18.13 -7.37
C LYS A 55 -6.84 19.01 -6.13
N GLY A 56 -6.27 18.50 -5.07
CA GLY A 56 -6.00 19.28 -3.87
C GLY A 56 -4.59 19.88 -3.85
N SER A 57 -4.19 20.36 -2.69
CA SER A 57 -2.87 20.97 -2.53
C SER A 57 -1.71 19.97 -2.55
N MET A 58 -1.94 18.69 -2.32
CA MET A 58 -0.91 17.65 -2.26
C MET A 58 -1.24 16.42 -3.11
N PHE A 59 -2.48 15.96 -3.10
CA PHE A 59 -2.95 14.74 -3.73
C PHE A 59 -3.84 15.04 -4.93
N SER A 60 -4.02 14.05 -5.78
CA SER A 60 -5.13 14.03 -6.74
C SER A 60 -5.91 12.73 -6.56
N ALA A 61 -7.21 12.83 -6.67
CA ALA A 61 -8.12 11.70 -6.48
C ALA A 61 -9.15 11.61 -7.60
N SER A 62 -9.70 10.43 -7.78
CA SER A 62 -10.85 10.20 -8.65
C SER A 62 -11.73 9.13 -8.04
N HIS A 63 -13.04 9.29 -8.08
CA HIS A 63 -13.99 8.45 -7.38
C HIS A 63 -14.97 7.83 -8.36
N ALA A 64 -15.08 6.51 -8.34
CA ALA A 64 -15.99 5.74 -9.20
C ALA A 64 -17.02 4.98 -8.33
N PRO A 65 -18.08 5.65 -7.88
CA PRO A 65 -19.08 5.06 -6.99
C PRO A 65 -19.80 3.87 -7.61
N GLN A 66 -19.92 3.81 -8.94
CA GLN A 66 -20.52 2.69 -9.66
C GLN A 66 -19.77 1.35 -9.48
N ILE A 67 -18.51 1.41 -9.07
CA ILE A 67 -17.69 0.22 -8.76
C ILE A 67 -17.18 0.23 -7.30
N ASN A 68 -17.61 1.19 -6.47
CA ASN A 68 -17.20 1.38 -5.08
C ASN A 68 -15.68 1.60 -4.87
N VAL A 69 -15.00 2.25 -5.81
CA VAL A 69 -13.54 2.43 -5.79
C VAL A 69 -13.16 3.90 -5.93
N SER A 70 -12.25 4.35 -5.08
CA SER A 70 -11.53 5.61 -5.26
C SER A 70 -10.06 5.33 -5.53
N ILE A 71 -9.46 6.08 -6.46
CA ILE A 71 -8.01 6.11 -6.64
C ILE A 71 -7.44 7.41 -6.10
N LEU A 72 -6.29 7.33 -5.43
CA LEU A 72 -5.59 8.49 -4.85
C LEU A 72 -4.11 8.43 -5.19
N ASP A 73 -3.63 9.48 -5.86
CA ASP A 73 -2.21 9.70 -6.12
C ASP A 73 -1.58 10.52 -4.99
N PHE A 74 -0.81 9.85 -4.14
CA PHE A 74 -0.16 10.44 -2.97
C PHE A 74 1.27 10.93 -3.25
N LYS A 75 1.71 10.85 -4.52
CA LYS A 75 3.05 11.19 -4.99
C LYS A 75 4.14 10.23 -4.47
N LEU A 76 5.38 10.57 -4.74
CA LEU A 76 6.52 9.71 -4.45
C LEU A 76 6.91 9.77 -2.97
N GLY A 77 7.15 8.60 -2.40
CA GLY A 77 7.92 8.42 -1.18
C GLY A 77 7.13 8.22 0.09
N SER A 78 7.82 7.68 1.06
CA SER A 78 7.28 7.23 2.34
C SER A 78 6.52 8.29 3.15
N PRO A 79 6.93 9.58 3.20
CA PRO A 79 6.14 10.59 3.90
C PRO A 79 4.75 10.84 3.29
N GLY A 80 4.64 10.82 1.96
CA GLY A 80 3.34 10.93 1.27
C GLY A 80 2.47 9.70 1.53
N ALA A 81 3.07 8.51 1.51
CA ALA A 81 2.42 7.25 1.84
C ALA A 81 1.88 7.23 3.28
N ALA A 82 2.69 7.67 4.25
CA ALA A 82 2.32 7.79 5.67
C ALA A 82 1.11 8.69 5.84
N LEU A 83 1.20 9.93 5.33
CA LEU A 83 0.14 10.92 5.42
C LEU A 83 -1.17 10.40 4.82
N THR A 84 -1.10 9.74 3.66
CA THR A 84 -2.28 9.17 3.00
C THR A 84 -2.94 8.10 3.85
N MET A 85 -2.16 7.14 4.40
CA MET A 85 -2.72 6.10 5.26
C MET A 85 -3.31 6.67 6.54
N ASP A 86 -2.62 7.62 7.16
CA ASP A 86 -3.12 8.30 8.36
C ASP A 86 -4.46 8.98 8.11
N LEU A 87 -4.58 9.76 7.03
CA LEU A 87 -5.81 10.49 6.73
C LEU A 87 -6.94 9.57 6.24
N CYS A 88 -6.64 8.62 5.35
CA CYS A 88 -7.64 7.69 4.82
C CYS A 88 -8.21 6.74 5.90
N SER A 89 -7.47 6.47 6.97
CA SER A 89 -7.98 5.67 8.09
C SER A 89 -9.15 6.33 8.85
N PHE A 90 -9.32 7.63 8.71
CA PHE A 90 -10.46 8.37 9.29
C PHE A 90 -11.68 8.47 8.37
N LEU A 91 -11.61 7.92 7.16
CA LEU A 91 -12.76 7.79 6.28
C LEU A 91 -13.79 6.83 6.90
N PRO A 92 -15.06 7.24 7.02
CA PRO A 92 -16.06 6.47 7.77
C PRO A 92 -16.38 5.10 7.15
N ASN A 93 -16.17 4.97 5.85
CA ASN A 93 -16.56 3.78 5.08
C ASN A 93 -15.35 3.02 4.51
N ALA A 94 -14.11 3.43 4.77
CA ALA A 94 -12.94 2.74 4.24
C ALA A 94 -12.86 1.30 4.78
N LYS A 95 -12.71 0.34 3.88
CA LYS A 95 -12.65 -1.10 4.20
C LYS A 95 -11.28 -1.70 3.94
N ALA A 96 -10.64 -1.33 2.85
CA ALA A 96 -9.33 -1.81 2.47
C ALA A 96 -8.69 -0.90 1.42
N ALA A 97 -7.37 -0.97 1.33
CA ALA A 97 -6.58 -0.30 0.32
C ALA A 97 -5.69 -1.29 -0.44
N VAL A 98 -5.40 -0.98 -1.70
CA VAL A 98 -4.41 -1.68 -2.52
C VAL A 98 -3.50 -0.64 -3.16
N MET A 99 -2.19 -0.74 -2.90
CA MET A 99 -1.21 0.07 -3.61
C MET A 99 -0.98 -0.51 -5.01
N LEU A 100 -1.12 0.32 -6.02
CA LEU A 100 -0.71 0.06 -7.41
C LEU A 100 0.56 0.87 -7.70
N GLY A 101 1.70 0.20 -7.64
CA GLY A 101 3.00 0.83 -7.77
C GLY A 101 3.94 0.09 -8.73
N MET A 102 5.17 0.56 -8.77
CA MET A 102 6.24 -0.06 -9.56
C MET A 102 7.45 -0.34 -8.67
N CYS A 103 8.23 -1.37 -9.04
CA CYS A 103 9.47 -1.72 -8.35
C CYS A 103 10.59 -2.03 -9.33
N GLY A 104 11.82 -1.91 -8.87
CA GLY A 104 12.99 -2.46 -9.53
C GLY A 104 13.15 -3.94 -9.17
N GLY A 105 13.25 -4.82 -10.17
CA GLY A 105 13.46 -6.25 -9.99
C GLY A 105 14.93 -6.58 -9.69
N LEU A 106 15.21 -7.37 -8.66
CA LEU A 106 16.56 -7.71 -8.20
C LEU A 106 16.95 -9.18 -8.47
N ARG A 107 16.14 -9.92 -9.20
CA ARG A 107 16.41 -11.33 -9.55
C ARG A 107 16.67 -11.49 -11.05
N SER A 108 17.54 -12.46 -11.39
CA SER A 108 17.96 -12.68 -12.78
C SER A 108 16.86 -13.23 -13.70
N HIS A 109 15.84 -13.88 -13.16
CA HIS A 109 14.73 -14.46 -13.93
C HIS A 109 13.54 -13.52 -14.09
N TYR A 110 13.52 -12.36 -13.42
CA TYR A 110 12.44 -11.38 -13.54
C TYR A 110 12.45 -10.69 -14.90
N GLN A 111 11.26 -10.29 -15.35
CA GLN A 111 11.06 -9.54 -16.58
C GLN A 111 10.31 -8.23 -16.30
N VAL A 112 10.56 -7.23 -17.13
CA VAL A 112 9.78 -5.98 -17.09
C VAL A 112 8.36 -6.28 -17.53
N GLY A 113 7.40 -5.86 -16.70
CA GLY A 113 5.98 -6.15 -16.87
C GLY A 113 5.45 -7.29 -16.00
N ASP A 114 6.32 -8.12 -15.41
CA ASP A 114 5.88 -9.11 -14.41
C ASP A 114 5.26 -8.38 -13.20
N TYR A 115 4.23 -8.98 -12.64
CA TYR A 115 3.69 -8.53 -11.36
C TYR A 115 4.55 -9.03 -10.19
N PHE A 116 4.62 -8.22 -9.15
CA PHE A 116 5.24 -8.60 -7.88
C PHE A 116 4.26 -8.34 -6.72
N VAL A 117 4.06 -9.37 -5.89
CA VAL A 117 3.16 -9.35 -4.73
C VAL A 117 4.00 -9.37 -3.45
N PRO A 118 4.31 -8.21 -2.84
CA PRO A 118 5.14 -8.16 -1.65
C PRO A 118 4.35 -8.62 -0.42
N ILE A 119 4.76 -9.73 0.19
CA ILE A 119 4.18 -10.21 1.46
C ILE A 119 4.73 -9.44 2.66
N ALA A 120 5.93 -8.89 2.52
CA ALA A 120 6.61 -8.08 3.52
C ALA A 120 7.51 -7.05 2.85
N SER A 121 7.83 -6.00 3.58
CA SER A 121 8.85 -5.04 3.17
C SER A 121 9.93 -4.86 4.24
N ILE A 122 11.18 -4.78 3.78
CA ILE A 122 12.31 -4.40 4.63
C ILE A 122 12.25 -2.89 4.84
N ARG A 123 12.21 -2.48 6.10
CA ARG A 123 12.06 -1.11 6.57
C ARG A 123 13.40 -0.36 6.44
N GLY A 124 13.64 0.27 5.29
CA GLY A 124 14.88 1.00 5.01
C GLY A 124 14.67 2.50 4.78
N GLU A 125 13.51 3.02 5.15
CA GLU A 125 13.11 4.41 4.88
C GLU A 125 12.99 5.30 6.14
N GLY A 126 12.88 4.69 7.34
CA GLY A 126 12.80 5.38 8.63
C GLY A 126 11.42 5.98 8.95
N THR A 127 10.55 6.23 7.99
CA THR A 127 9.20 6.78 8.23
C THR A 127 8.33 5.79 9.01
N SER A 128 8.44 4.50 8.72
CA SER A 128 7.71 3.44 9.43
C SER A 128 8.09 3.30 10.89
N ASP A 129 9.24 3.81 11.33
CA ASP A 129 9.70 3.77 12.73
C ASP A 129 8.81 4.61 13.67
N ILE A 130 8.04 5.56 13.11
CA ILE A 130 7.05 6.33 13.87
C ILE A 130 5.87 5.44 14.31
N TYR A 131 5.54 4.42 13.54
CA TYR A 131 4.41 3.53 13.82
C TYR A 131 4.80 2.36 14.73
N PHE A 132 5.98 1.79 14.53
CA PHE A 132 6.45 0.62 15.28
C PHE A 132 7.97 0.63 15.45
N PRO A 133 8.49 0.01 16.54
CA PRO A 133 9.91 -0.25 16.69
C PRO A 133 10.50 -1.03 15.49
N PRO A 134 11.83 -0.94 15.24
CA PRO A 134 12.47 -1.57 14.09
C PRO A 134 12.28 -3.09 13.99
N GLU A 135 12.10 -3.76 15.12
CA GLU A 135 11.92 -5.21 15.24
C GLU A 135 10.57 -5.69 14.69
N VAL A 136 9.56 -4.80 14.63
CA VAL A 136 8.24 -5.15 14.09
C VAL A 136 8.32 -5.15 12.56
N PRO A 137 8.05 -6.29 11.91
CA PRO A 137 8.12 -6.37 10.46
C PRO A 137 6.98 -5.58 9.79
N ALA A 138 7.27 -4.96 8.65
CA ALA A 138 6.25 -4.38 7.80
C ALA A 138 5.61 -5.48 6.93
N LEU A 139 4.45 -5.97 7.35
CA LEU A 139 3.72 -7.04 6.68
C LEU A 139 2.49 -6.48 5.94
N ALA A 140 2.30 -6.91 4.71
CA ALA A 140 1.05 -6.68 4.01
C ALA A 140 -0.11 -7.42 4.68
N ASN A 141 -1.32 -6.88 4.59
CA ASN A 141 -2.49 -7.60 5.10
C ASN A 141 -2.68 -8.92 4.32
N PHE A 142 -2.70 -10.03 5.05
CA PHE A 142 -2.76 -11.37 4.46
C PHE A 142 -3.95 -11.57 3.52
N ILE A 143 -5.13 -11.06 3.89
CA ILE A 143 -6.34 -11.23 3.09
C ILE A 143 -6.27 -10.46 1.79
N VAL A 144 -5.75 -9.23 1.85
CA VAL A 144 -5.54 -8.41 0.65
C VAL A 144 -4.54 -9.09 -0.28
N GLN A 145 -3.39 -9.55 0.23
CA GLN A 145 -2.37 -10.21 -0.58
C GLN A 145 -2.84 -11.55 -1.16
N LYS A 146 -3.55 -12.35 -0.37
CA LYS A 146 -4.16 -13.58 -0.85
C LYS A 146 -5.13 -13.31 -1.99
N THR A 147 -5.99 -12.29 -1.85
CA THR A 147 -6.95 -11.93 -2.90
C THR A 147 -6.26 -11.43 -4.17
N ILE A 148 -5.16 -10.68 -4.03
CA ILE A 148 -4.32 -10.28 -5.17
C ILE A 148 -3.80 -11.51 -5.91
N SER A 149 -3.19 -12.45 -5.20
CA SER A 149 -2.65 -13.69 -5.80
C SER A 149 -3.73 -14.48 -6.52
N GLU A 150 -4.90 -14.66 -5.90
CA GLU A 150 -6.02 -15.37 -6.51
C GLU A 150 -6.50 -14.70 -7.82
N VAL A 151 -6.58 -13.38 -7.87
CA VAL A 151 -6.95 -12.65 -9.10
C VAL A 151 -5.90 -12.83 -10.19
N LEU A 152 -4.61 -12.79 -9.84
CA LEU A 152 -3.53 -13.02 -10.81
C LEU A 152 -3.52 -14.46 -11.35
N GLU A 153 -3.79 -15.45 -10.50
CA GLU A 153 -3.93 -16.86 -10.91
C GLU A 153 -5.11 -17.07 -11.85
N GLU A 154 -6.28 -16.51 -11.54
CA GLU A 154 -7.47 -16.55 -12.40
C GLU A 154 -7.20 -15.93 -13.79
N ARG A 155 -6.36 -14.89 -13.84
CA ARG A 155 -5.94 -14.25 -15.10
C ARG A 155 -4.78 -14.97 -15.80
N LYS A 156 -4.15 -15.96 -15.15
CA LYS A 156 -2.93 -16.62 -15.62
C LYS A 156 -1.80 -15.62 -15.91
N ALA A 157 -1.73 -14.56 -15.09
CA ALA A 157 -0.72 -13.53 -15.19
C ALA A 157 0.64 -14.03 -14.68
N SER A 158 1.74 -13.55 -15.27
CA SER A 158 3.08 -13.78 -14.73
C SER A 158 3.27 -12.95 -13.46
N TYR A 159 3.53 -13.59 -12.32
CA TYR A 159 3.76 -12.88 -11.07
C TYR A 159 4.73 -13.61 -10.15
N HIS A 160 5.30 -12.84 -9.24
CA HIS A 160 6.23 -13.32 -8.21
C HIS A 160 5.75 -12.86 -6.83
N ILE A 161 6.04 -13.67 -5.82
CA ILE A 161 5.73 -13.36 -4.41
C ILE A 161 7.04 -13.26 -3.64
N GLY A 162 7.17 -12.27 -2.76
CA GLY A 162 8.36 -12.20 -1.94
C GLY A 162 8.49 -10.94 -1.10
N ILE A 163 9.74 -10.58 -0.79
CA ILE A 163 10.09 -9.46 0.07
C ILE A 163 10.63 -8.32 -0.78
N THR A 164 10.04 -7.12 -0.63
CA THR A 164 10.57 -5.88 -1.22
C THR A 164 11.46 -5.14 -0.22
N GLN A 165 12.37 -4.30 -0.70
CA GLN A 165 13.10 -3.31 0.10
C GLN A 165 12.46 -1.95 -0.13
N THR A 166 11.94 -1.32 0.91
CA THR A 166 11.56 0.11 0.84
C THR A 166 12.76 0.98 1.19
N THR A 167 12.99 2.03 0.41
CA THR A 167 14.10 2.97 0.62
C THR A 167 13.70 4.41 0.29
N ASN A 168 14.29 5.37 1.00
CA ASN A 168 14.20 6.81 0.66
C ASN A 168 15.30 7.27 -0.30
N ILE A 169 16.23 6.37 -0.66
CA ILE A 169 17.34 6.69 -1.56
C ILE A 169 16.94 6.33 -2.99
N ARG A 170 16.49 7.34 -3.77
CA ARG A 170 16.09 7.09 -5.16
C ARG A 170 17.28 6.79 -6.08
N PHE A 171 18.44 7.34 -5.79
CA PHE A 171 19.67 7.22 -6.61
C PHE A 171 20.68 6.24 -5.99
N TRP A 172 20.19 5.04 -5.64
CA TRP A 172 20.93 4.02 -4.92
C TRP A 172 21.79 3.12 -5.84
N GLU A 173 21.48 3.05 -7.12
CA GLU A 173 22.06 2.10 -8.08
C GLU A 173 23.58 2.24 -8.20
N PHE A 174 24.12 3.42 -7.91
CA PHE A 174 25.55 3.72 -7.94
C PHE A 174 26.24 3.59 -6.57
N ASN A 175 25.49 3.25 -5.51
CA ASN A 175 26.03 3.02 -4.17
C ASN A 175 26.37 1.54 -3.97
N THR A 176 27.65 1.21 -4.01
CA THR A 176 28.15 -0.17 -3.89
C THR A 176 27.79 -0.81 -2.56
N GLU A 177 27.89 -0.07 -1.44
CA GLU A 177 27.55 -0.57 -0.10
C GLU A 177 26.06 -0.85 0.01
N PHE A 178 25.21 0.01 -0.53
CA PHE A 178 23.79 -0.22 -0.55
C PHE A 178 23.41 -1.45 -1.39
N ARG A 179 24.03 -1.64 -2.56
CA ARG A 179 23.84 -2.84 -3.39
C ARG A 179 24.24 -4.12 -2.66
N LYS A 180 25.35 -4.09 -1.90
CA LYS A 180 25.78 -5.20 -1.06
C LYS A 180 24.73 -5.50 0.03
N LYS A 181 24.22 -4.48 0.70
CA LYS A 181 23.14 -4.62 1.68
C LYS A 181 21.88 -5.25 1.10
N LEU A 182 21.46 -4.87 -0.11
CA LEU A 182 20.31 -5.48 -0.80
C LEU A 182 20.53 -6.99 -1.04
N TYR A 183 21.74 -7.38 -1.40
CA TYR A 183 22.12 -8.79 -1.59
C TYR A 183 22.06 -9.56 -0.26
N GLU A 184 22.65 -9.01 0.81
CA GLU A 184 22.66 -9.59 2.15
C GLU A 184 21.25 -9.72 2.74
N ASN A 185 20.41 -8.73 2.56
CA ASN A 185 19.01 -8.71 3.00
C ASN A 185 18.11 -9.67 2.20
N LYS A 186 18.61 -10.25 1.10
CA LYS A 186 17.82 -11.10 0.20
C LYS A 186 16.58 -10.40 -0.40
N ALA A 187 16.58 -9.07 -0.47
CA ALA A 187 15.50 -8.32 -1.12
C ALA A 187 15.29 -8.81 -2.56
N GLN A 188 14.05 -9.00 -2.96
CA GLN A 188 13.71 -9.49 -4.30
C GLN A 188 13.34 -8.36 -5.26
N THR A 189 12.79 -7.28 -4.70
CA THR A 189 12.50 -6.04 -5.41
C THR A 189 12.84 -4.84 -4.52
N ILE A 190 12.82 -3.65 -5.10
CA ILE A 190 13.06 -2.39 -4.38
C ILE A 190 12.04 -1.33 -4.84
N GLU A 191 11.50 -0.59 -3.90
CA GLU A 191 10.54 0.50 -4.10
C GLU A 191 10.66 1.54 -2.96
N MET A 192 9.72 2.47 -2.80
CA MET A 192 9.89 3.60 -1.89
C MET A 192 8.74 3.80 -0.87
N GLU A 193 7.73 2.91 -0.78
CA GLU A 193 6.50 3.17 -0.03
C GLU A 193 5.95 2.00 0.80
N CYS A 194 6.14 0.74 0.38
CA CYS A 194 5.43 -0.42 0.94
C CYS A 194 5.64 -0.60 2.45
N ALA A 195 6.86 -0.43 2.97
CA ALA A 195 7.11 -0.59 4.41
C ALA A 195 6.28 0.40 5.22
N THR A 196 6.23 1.65 4.78
CA THR A 196 5.43 2.70 5.42
C THR A 196 3.93 2.41 5.30
N LEU A 197 3.44 2.06 4.10
CA LEU A 197 2.02 1.75 3.89
C LEU A 197 1.56 0.58 4.76
N PHE A 198 2.35 -0.50 4.82
CA PHE A 198 2.02 -1.68 5.61
C PHE A 198 2.03 -1.38 7.11
N SER A 199 3.05 -0.68 7.60
CA SER A 199 3.15 -0.30 9.01
C SER A 199 2.04 0.67 9.43
N ALA A 200 1.79 1.72 8.64
CA ALA A 200 0.73 2.68 8.91
C ALA A 200 -0.65 2.01 8.83
N GLY A 201 -0.89 1.18 7.82
CA GLY A 201 -2.15 0.46 7.67
C GLY A 201 -2.45 -0.47 8.84
N TYR A 202 -1.44 -1.20 9.31
CA TYR A 202 -1.56 -2.05 10.50
C TYR A 202 -1.85 -1.21 11.75
N ARG A 203 -1.11 -0.12 11.98
CA ARG A 203 -1.30 0.78 13.13
C ARG A 203 -2.67 1.46 13.13
N ARG A 204 -3.20 1.78 11.95
CA ARG A 204 -4.46 2.52 11.76
C ARG A 204 -5.68 1.63 11.51
N ASN A 205 -5.53 0.33 11.57
CA ASN A 205 -6.60 -0.64 11.32
C ASN A 205 -7.25 -0.49 9.92
N LEU A 206 -6.48 -0.04 8.92
CA LEU A 206 -6.89 -0.02 7.52
C LEU A 206 -6.13 -1.10 6.74
N PRO A 207 -6.77 -2.24 6.43
CA PRO A 207 -6.11 -3.33 5.71
C PRO A 207 -5.54 -2.86 4.38
N ILE A 208 -4.25 -3.11 4.16
CA ILE A 208 -3.56 -2.72 2.93
C ILE A 208 -2.68 -3.84 2.41
N GLY A 209 -2.67 -4.00 1.11
CA GLY A 209 -1.71 -4.79 0.36
C GLY A 209 -1.13 -3.99 -0.80
N ALA A 210 -0.22 -4.58 -1.54
CA ALA A 210 0.35 -3.97 -2.73
C ALA A 210 0.43 -4.95 -3.89
N LEU A 211 0.17 -4.43 -5.07
CA LEU A 211 0.44 -5.07 -6.34
C LEU A 211 1.42 -4.16 -7.09
N LEU A 212 2.61 -4.67 -7.36
CA LEU A 212 3.66 -3.92 -8.02
C LEU A 212 3.92 -4.48 -9.43
N ILE A 213 4.36 -3.61 -10.34
CA ILE A 213 4.89 -4.03 -11.64
C ILE A 213 6.42 -3.87 -11.60
N ILE A 214 7.14 -4.87 -12.06
CA ILE A 214 8.57 -4.78 -12.29
C ILE A 214 8.80 -3.86 -13.47
N SER A 215 9.30 -2.66 -13.20
CA SER A 215 9.44 -1.59 -14.19
C SER A 215 10.82 -1.52 -14.82
N ASP A 216 11.81 -2.08 -14.15
CA ASP A 216 13.22 -2.09 -14.55
C ASP A 216 13.99 -3.17 -13.79
N LEU A 217 15.21 -3.46 -14.25
CA LEU A 217 16.08 -4.50 -13.69
C LEU A 217 17.43 -3.87 -13.37
N PRO A 218 17.50 -3.02 -12.34
CA PRO A 218 18.59 -2.05 -12.14
C PRO A 218 19.96 -2.67 -11.88
N LEU A 219 20.02 -3.96 -11.54
CA LEU A 219 21.30 -4.68 -11.37
C LEU A 219 21.83 -5.29 -12.68
N ARG A 220 21.06 -5.24 -13.76
CA ARG A 220 21.54 -5.67 -15.10
C ARG A 220 22.28 -4.54 -15.80
N LYS A 221 23.16 -4.91 -16.75
CA LYS A 221 23.76 -3.94 -17.67
C LYS A 221 22.64 -3.21 -18.42
N GLU A 222 22.65 -1.89 -18.42
CA GLU A 222 21.64 -1.03 -19.05
C GLU A 222 20.20 -1.25 -18.51
N GLY A 223 20.07 -1.85 -17.32
CA GLY A 223 18.78 -2.18 -16.72
C GLY A 223 18.14 -1.06 -15.92
N ILE A 224 18.83 0.06 -15.68
CA ILE A 224 18.32 1.21 -14.92
C ILE A 224 17.25 1.94 -15.76
N LYS A 225 16.15 2.31 -15.11
CA LYS A 225 15.02 3.00 -15.76
C LYS A 225 15.45 4.31 -16.40
N THR A 226 15.15 4.45 -17.68
CA THR A 226 15.32 5.68 -18.47
C THR A 226 13.97 6.36 -18.72
N LYS A 227 13.98 7.59 -19.26
CA LYS A 227 12.75 8.27 -19.69
C LYS A 227 11.94 7.40 -20.70
N LYS A 228 12.64 6.78 -21.65
CA LYS A 228 12.01 5.94 -22.70
C LYS A 228 11.41 4.66 -22.12
N SER A 229 12.18 3.91 -21.32
CA SER A 229 11.69 2.67 -20.70
C SER A 229 10.60 2.94 -19.66
N GLY A 230 10.72 4.01 -18.88
CA GLY A 230 9.68 4.40 -17.93
C GLY A 230 8.37 4.76 -18.61
N LYS A 231 8.42 5.54 -19.72
CA LYS A 231 7.22 5.84 -20.53
C LYS A 231 6.61 4.56 -21.12
N PHE A 232 7.43 3.67 -21.68
CA PHE A 232 6.97 2.39 -22.21
C PHE A 232 6.20 1.57 -21.18
N VAL A 233 6.71 1.46 -19.94
CA VAL A 233 6.04 0.71 -18.86
C VAL A 233 4.69 1.34 -18.52
N LEU A 234 4.64 2.67 -18.37
CA LEU A 234 3.39 3.37 -18.09
C LEU A 234 2.37 3.17 -19.21
N ASP A 235 2.76 3.39 -20.46
CA ASP A 235 1.84 3.29 -21.59
C ASP A 235 1.34 1.84 -21.83
N THR A 236 2.18 0.85 -21.50
CA THR A 236 1.86 -0.56 -21.79
C THR A 236 1.03 -1.21 -20.68
N PHE A 237 1.36 -0.96 -19.43
CA PHE A 237 0.85 -1.79 -18.32
C PHE A 237 -0.17 -1.10 -17.42
N THR A 238 -0.33 0.23 -17.46
CA THR A 238 -1.17 0.95 -16.50
C THR A 238 -2.63 0.51 -16.56
N HIS A 239 -3.22 0.35 -17.75
CA HIS A 239 -4.62 -0.06 -17.89
C HIS A 239 -4.87 -1.43 -17.27
N ASP A 240 -4.03 -2.42 -17.59
CA ASP A 240 -4.18 -3.77 -17.04
C ASP A 240 -3.95 -3.80 -15.53
N HIS A 241 -2.98 -3.03 -15.03
CA HIS A 241 -2.70 -2.93 -13.61
C HIS A 241 -3.89 -2.35 -12.81
N ILE A 242 -4.53 -1.31 -13.32
CA ILE A 242 -5.76 -0.74 -12.73
C ILE A 242 -6.90 -1.77 -12.78
N ASP A 243 -7.10 -2.45 -13.91
CA ASP A 243 -8.14 -3.47 -14.04
C ASP A 243 -7.95 -4.62 -13.04
N VAL A 244 -6.71 -5.09 -12.84
CA VAL A 244 -6.39 -6.06 -11.80
C VAL A 244 -6.71 -5.50 -10.42
N GLY A 245 -6.29 -4.27 -10.11
CA GLY A 245 -6.58 -3.62 -8.83
C GLY A 245 -8.08 -3.52 -8.53
N VAL A 246 -8.88 -3.13 -9.51
CA VAL A 246 -10.35 -3.07 -9.39
C VAL A 246 -10.95 -4.46 -9.18
N LYS A 247 -10.49 -5.49 -9.88
CA LYS A 247 -10.93 -6.88 -9.65
C LYS A 247 -10.58 -7.38 -8.26
N VAL A 248 -9.40 -7.03 -7.76
CA VAL A 248 -8.97 -7.36 -6.39
C VAL A 248 -9.94 -6.77 -5.37
N VAL A 249 -10.23 -5.48 -5.44
CA VAL A 249 -11.13 -4.83 -4.46
C VAL A 249 -12.57 -5.32 -4.58
N SER A 250 -13.05 -5.64 -5.79
CA SER A 250 -14.36 -6.27 -6.01
C SER A 250 -14.45 -7.65 -5.35
N LYS A 251 -13.40 -8.46 -5.48
CA LYS A 251 -13.32 -9.77 -4.83
C LYS A 251 -13.18 -9.64 -3.31
N LEU A 252 -12.43 -8.64 -2.82
CA LEU A 252 -12.34 -8.32 -1.39
C LEU A 252 -13.69 -7.98 -0.79
N ASP A 253 -14.53 -7.21 -1.47
CA ASP A 253 -15.88 -6.87 -0.98
C ASP A 253 -16.71 -8.13 -0.78
N PHE A 254 -16.65 -9.08 -1.70
CA PHE A 254 -17.32 -10.37 -1.57
C PHE A 254 -16.75 -11.19 -0.38
N VAL A 255 -15.42 -11.27 -0.25
CA VAL A 255 -14.74 -12.02 0.82
C VAL A 255 -15.09 -11.42 2.19
N LEU A 256 -15.02 -10.11 2.35
CA LEU A 256 -15.30 -9.44 3.61
C LEU A 256 -16.77 -9.55 4.01
N LYS A 257 -17.71 -9.40 3.08
CA LYS A 257 -19.15 -9.61 3.33
C LYS A 257 -19.50 -11.02 3.77
N ASN A 258 -18.83 -12.03 3.22
CA ASN A 258 -19.11 -13.43 3.57
C ASN A 258 -18.43 -13.86 4.88
N ARG A 259 -17.31 -13.23 5.27
CA ARG A 259 -16.64 -13.49 6.56
C ARG A 259 -17.48 -13.09 7.77
N VAL A 260 -18.19 -11.97 7.68
CA VAL A 260 -19.11 -11.53 8.73
C VAL A 260 -20.20 -12.59 9.00
N LYS A 261 -20.48 -13.49 8.04
CA LYS A 261 -21.46 -14.57 8.16
C LYS A 261 -20.89 -15.88 8.68
N SER A 262 -19.59 -16.10 8.60
CA SER A 262 -18.94 -17.33 9.06
C SER A 262 -18.17 -17.10 10.36
N LYS A 263 -18.77 -17.43 11.49
CA LYS A 263 -18.06 -17.55 12.78
C LYS A 263 -17.05 -18.69 12.68
N GLY A 264 -15.75 -18.41 12.54
CA GLY A 264 -14.77 -19.46 12.69
C GLY A 264 -13.42 -19.39 11.99
N PHE A 265 -13.01 -18.25 11.41
CA PHE A 265 -11.62 -18.10 10.98
C PHE A 265 -10.83 -17.24 11.98
N PRO A 266 -9.56 -17.60 12.28
CA PRO A 266 -8.72 -16.75 13.09
C PRO A 266 -8.58 -15.38 12.40
N HIS A 267 -9.09 -14.38 13.07
CA HIS A 267 -8.91 -13.00 12.66
C HIS A 267 -7.42 -12.67 12.87
N MET A 268 -6.69 -12.34 11.80
CA MET A 268 -5.64 -11.35 11.96
C MET A 268 -6.37 -10.00 11.96
N GLU A 269 -7.04 -9.72 13.03
CA GLU A 269 -7.47 -8.37 13.30
C GLU A 269 -6.21 -7.50 13.36
N PRO A 270 -6.22 -6.31 12.77
CA PRO A 270 -5.19 -5.32 13.06
C PRO A 270 -5.23 -5.19 14.59
N GLY A 271 -4.08 -5.42 15.24
CA GLY A 271 -4.05 -5.65 16.67
C GLY A 271 -4.92 -4.66 17.43
N GLU A 272 -5.98 -5.13 18.02
CA GLU A 272 -6.61 -4.43 19.12
C GLU A 272 -5.53 -4.37 20.20
N SER A 273 -4.94 -3.19 20.37
CA SER A 273 -3.86 -2.92 21.32
C SER A 273 -4.30 -3.17 22.77
N ASP A 274 -5.56 -3.48 22.95
CA ASP A 274 -6.19 -3.64 24.27
C ASP A 274 -6.11 -5.09 24.77
N ASP A 275 -5.75 -6.06 23.92
CA ASP A 275 -5.62 -7.47 24.31
C ASP A 275 -4.21 -7.88 24.75
N ILE A 276 -3.22 -7.03 24.56
CA ILE A 276 -1.87 -7.25 25.10
C ILE A 276 -1.86 -6.71 26.53
N MET A 277 -1.71 -7.59 27.51
CA MET A 277 -1.56 -7.18 28.90
C MET A 277 -0.45 -6.14 29.04
N PRO A 278 -0.71 -4.97 29.66
CA PRO A 278 0.33 -3.97 29.88
C PRO A 278 1.44 -4.55 30.76
N PRO A 279 2.71 -4.15 30.54
CA PRO A 279 3.81 -4.60 31.37
C PRO A 279 3.53 -4.28 32.86
N GLY A 280 3.55 -5.30 33.69
CA GLY A 280 3.24 -5.20 35.10
C GLY A 280 1.88 -5.70 35.57
N SER A 281 1.00 -6.16 34.67
CA SER A 281 -0.24 -6.83 35.03
C SER A 281 -0.01 -8.35 35.15
N GLY A 282 0.39 -8.84 36.32
CA GLY A 282 0.06 -10.19 36.72
C GLY A 282 1.07 -11.32 36.57
N ILE A 283 2.38 -11.06 36.55
CA ILE A 283 3.37 -12.06 36.94
C ILE A 283 3.95 -11.58 38.28
N SER A 284 3.60 -12.23 39.38
CA SER A 284 4.28 -11.98 40.65
C SER A 284 5.67 -12.59 40.53
N ASP A 285 6.70 -11.88 41.05
CA ASP A 285 8.10 -12.35 41.12
C ASP A 285 8.30 -13.65 41.95
N ASN A 286 7.23 -14.36 42.25
CA ASN A 286 7.23 -15.59 43.06
C ASN A 286 6.95 -16.87 42.25
N ASP A 287 6.85 -16.79 40.91
CA ASP A 287 6.54 -17.96 40.06
C ASP A 287 7.78 -18.51 39.28
N TYR A 288 9.01 -18.30 39.83
CA TYR A 288 10.22 -18.97 39.37
C TYR A 288 10.86 -19.79 40.49
#